data_69fd3aabb9977a3aa6aba38bc87da421
#
_entry.id   69fd3aabb9977a3aa6aba38bc87da421
#
_cell.length_a   1.000
_cell.length_b   1.000
_cell.length_c   1.000
_cell.angle_alpha   90.00
_cell.angle_beta   90.00
_cell.angle_gamma   90.00
#
_symmetry.space_group_name_H-M   'P 1'
#
loop_
_entity.id
_entity.type
_entity.pdbx_description
1 polymer ?
#
loop_
_entity_poly.entity_id
_entity_poly.type
_entity_poly.pdbx_seq_one_letter_code
_entity_poly.pdbx_strand_id
1 'polypeptide(L)'
;MDLDAHGCGAPQIGNIIDVHAHAILPSWIDALKRSPSDMAPLAAIPWSPQMAIDTMDQNDISLMVLSNPLGTRGFAGSDANQLAQRMNNELAAMVSAHPRRFGAFAALPLTDVEASLVELDRALGSLALDGVCLQTNADGAYLGDGRFDPLFAELDRRRAVAFVHPVAPKFQASIGLPFSPGIMEFMFDTTRAVASMVFSGMRSRYRNFTYIATHGGGTIPYLAERFATDNMLPQGGYRVAMSADDIRRDLRSFIFDLTSATSAGSIAALRALAPADNIVMGFDYPMRHREKIAEALADILRSPSIANADLPGLCCGNALRLLPTVARRLN
;
A
#
# COMPACT_ATOMS: atom_id res chain seq x y z
N MET A 1 9.64 -32.12 -1.33
CA MET A 1 8.96 -31.60 -2.53
C MET A 1 9.46 -30.20 -2.72
N ASP A 2 10.33 -30.06 -3.70
CA ASP A 2 11.20 -28.91 -3.91
C ASP A 2 10.36 -27.65 -4.22
N LEU A 3 10.53 -26.61 -3.38
CA LEU A 3 9.99 -25.26 -3.58
C LEU A 3 10.98 -24.37 -4.35
N ASP A 4 11.92 -24.94 -5.08
CA ASP A 4 12.96 -24.24 -5.84
C ASP A 4 12.52 -23.77 -7.24
N ALA A 5 11.21 -23.66 -7.49
CA ALA A 5 10.69 -23.37 -8.85
C ALA A 5 10.25 -21.91 -9.07
N HIS A 6 10.59 -20.97 -8.20
CA HIS A 6 10.28 -19.56 -8.45
C HIS A 6 11.57 -18.78 -8.67
N GLY A 7 11.88 -18.54 -9.93
CA GLY A 7 13.06 -17.93 -10.53
C GLY A 7 13.71 -16.68 -9.95
N CYS A 8 13.75 -16.53 -8.64
CA CYS A 8 14.69 -15.68 -7.94
C CYS A 8 15.98 -16.49 -7.73
N GLY A 9 16.84 -16.54 -8.74
CA GLY A 9 18.20 -17.01 -8.60
C GLY A 9 18.95 -16.25 -7.51
N ALA A 10 20.15 -16.71 -7.12
CA ALA A 10 21.03 -16.02 -6.15
C ALA A 10 21.04 -14.51 -6.43
N PRO A 11 21.12 -13.62 -5.42
CA PRO A 11 20.81 -12.21 -5.55
C PRO A 11 21.67 -11.53 -6.61
N GLN A 12 21.26 -11.64 -7.85
CA GLN A 12 21.62 -10.68 -8.86
C GLN A 12 20.70 -9.48 -8.58
N ILE A 13 21.30 -8.38 -8.21
CA ILE A 13 20.67 -7.06 -8.25
C ILE A 13 20.05 -6.96 -9.66
N GLY A 14 18.73 -7.11 -9.78
CA GLY A 14 18.08 -7.22 -11.09
C GLY A 14 16.70 -7.88 -11.08
N ASN A 15 16.25 -8.41 -9.93
CA ASN A 15 14.94 -9.03 -9.77
C ASN A 15 14.12 -8.34 -8.67
N ILE A 16 14.03 -7.01 -8.70
CA ILE A 16 13.26 -6.25 -7.71
C ILE A 16 11.83 -6.09 -8.19
N ILE A 17 10.86 -6.40 -7.31
CA ILE A 17 9.46 -6.06 -7.49
C ILE A 17 9.12 -4.92 -6.55
N ASP A 18 8.83 -3.76 -7.13
CA ASP A 18 8.36 -2.57 -6.44
C ASP A 18 6.83 -2.62 -6.31
N VAL A 19 6.32 -2.80 -5.07
CA VAL A 19 4.87 -2.85 -4.82
C VAL A 19 4.25 -1.48 -4.55
N HIS A 20 5.08 -0.42 -4.51
CA HIS A 20 4.65 0.93 -4.20
C HIS A 20 5.10 1.92 -5.27
N ALA A 21 4.38 1.90 -6.37
CA ALA A 21 4.54 2.87 -7.46
C ALA A 21 3.19 3.44 -7.88
N HIS A 22 3.21 4.66 -8.41
CA HIS A 22 1.99 5.38 -8.76
C HIS A 22 1.94 5.74 -10.24
N ALA A 23 0.71 5.70 -10.79
CA ALA A 23 0.42 6.18 -12.12
C ALA A 23 -0.34 7.50 -12.04
N ILE A 24 0.13 8.51 -12.78
CA ILE A 24 -0.57 9.78 -12.97
C ILE A 24 -1.50 9.60 -14.19
N LEU A 25 -2.71 9.14 -13.91
CA LEU A 25 -3.66 8.69 -14.92
C LEU A 25 -4.35 9.86 -15.63
N PRO A 26 -4.52 9.82 -16.97
CA PRO A 26 -5.23 10.84 -17.72
C PRO A 26 -6.63 11.14 -17.17
N SER A 27 -7.42 10.11 -16.87
CA SER A 27 -8.77 10.27 -16.31
C SER A 27 -8.78 10.99 -14.96
N TRP A 28 -7.76 10.75 -14.13
CA TRP A 28 -7.61 11.44 -12.84
C TRP A 28 -7.20 12.91 -13.02
N ILE A 29 -6.24 13.20 -13.92
CA ILE A 29 -5.85 14.57 -14.28
C ILE A 29 -7.07 15.36 -14.76
N ASP A 30 -7.87 14.78 -15.65
CA ASP A 30 -9.07 15.44 -16.19
C ASP A 30 -10.15 15.64 -15.13
N ALA A 31 -10.27 14.74 -14.16
CA ALA A 31 -11.16 14.92 -13.03
C ALA A 31 -10.71 16.10 -12.15
N LEU A 32 -9.42 16.20 -11.83
CA LEU A 32 -8.85 17.30 -11.03
C LEU A 32 -9.02 18.67 -11.71
N LYS A 33 -8.90 18.76 -13.03
CA LYS A 33 -9.13 20.01 -13.77
C LYS A 33 -10.57 20.52 -13.62
N ARG A 34 -11.54 19.59 -13.48
CA ARG A 34 -12.97 19.95 -13.33
C ARG A 34 -13.36 20.26 -11.89
N SER A 35 -12.62 19.75 -10.93
CA SER A 35 -12.85 19.96 -9.50
C SER A 35 -11.53 20.39 -8.84
N PRO A 36 -11.23 21.71 -8.83
CA PRO A 36 -10.02 22.22 -8.21
C PRO A 36 -9.92 21.75 -6.76
N SER A 37 -8.81 21.14 -6.41
CA SER A 37 -8.54 20.61 -5.08
C SER A 37 -7.09 20.90 -4.67
N ASP A 38 -6.79 20.66 -3.40
CA ASP A 38 -5.42 20.65 -2.86
C ASP A 38 -4.49 19.63 -3.54
N MET A 39 -5.07 18.71 -4.32
CA MET A 39 -4.35 17.66 -5.06
C MET A 39 -3.91 18.11 -6.46
N ALA A 40 -4.38 19.25 -6.95
CA ALA A 40 -4.06 19.73 -8.30
C ALA A 40 -2.55 19.79 -8.63
N PRO A 41 -1.63 20.13 -7.68
CA PRO A 41 -0.20 20.09 -7.93
C PRO A 41 0.33 18.69 -8.33
N LEU A 42 -0.30 17.61 -7.87
CA LEU A 42 0.10 16.24 -8.21
C LEU A 42 -0.14 15.90 -9.67
N ALA A 43 -1.16 16.51 -10.30
CA ALA A 43 -1.43 16.35 -11.73
C ALA A 43 -0.35 16.96 -12.64
N ALA A 44 0.52 17.82 -12.10
CA ALA A 44 1.64 18.42 -12.82
C ALA A 44 2.92 17.57 -12.78
N ILE A 45 2.92 16.46 -12.05
CA ILE A 45 4.07 15.55 -11.98
C ILE A 45 4.20 14.85 -13.35
N PRO A 46 5.36 15.00 -14.06
CA PRO A 46 5.57 14.33 -15.31
C PRO A 46 5.59 12.82 -15.12
N TRP A 47 4.74 12.12 -15.85
CA TRP A 47 4.67 10.66 -15.78
C TRP A 47 4.15 10.08 -17.11
N SER A 48 4.73 8.96 -17.49
CA SER A 48 4.21 8.08 -18.56
C SER A 48 4.66 6.64 -18.30
N PRO A 49 4.02 5.64 -18.91
CA PRO A 49 4.49 4.25 -18.83
C PRO A 49 5.96 4.10 -19.25
N GLN A 50 6.40 4.80 -20.28
CA GLN A 50 7.80 4.76 -20.72
C GLN A 50 8.75 5.33 -19.68
N MET A 51 8.41 6.49 -19.06
CA MET A 51 9.24 7.07 -17.98
C MET A 51 9.34 6.12 -16.77
N ALA A 52 8.27 5.39 -16.46
CA ALA A 52 8.31 4.37 -15.41
C ALA A 52 9.24 3.22 -15.81
N ILE A 53 9.15 2.71 -17.04
CA ILE A 53 10.04 1.66 -17.55
C ILE A 53 11.50 2.12 -17.55
N ASP A 54 11.79 3.34 -18.01
CA ASP A 54 13.15 3.91 -17.98
C ASP A 54 13.70 4.00 -16.55
N THR A 55 12.83 4.33 -15.60
CA THR A 55 13.18 4.37 -14.17
C THR A 55 13.46 2.97 -13.62
N MET A 56 12.67 2.00 -14.01
CA MET A 56 12.88 0.58 -13.65
C MET A 56 14.22 0.09 -14.17
N ASP A 57 14.52 0.35 -15.45
CA ASP A 57 15.76 -0.09 -16.10
C ASP A 57 17.00 0.53 -15.48
N GLN A 58 16.91 1.80 -15.02
CA GLN A 58 17.98 2.51 -14.33
C GLN A 58 18.24 1.99 -12.90
N ASN A 59 17.28 1.30 -12.28
CA ASN A 59 17.33 0.88 -10.88
C ASN A 59 17.21 -0.63 -10.70
N ASP A 60 17.37 -1.43 -11.76
CA ASP A 60 17.26 -2.89 -11.75
C ASP A 60 15.91 -3.40 -11.20
N ILE A 61 14.83 -2.63 -11.41
CA ILE A 61 13.47 -3.02 -11.02
C ILE A 61 12.83 -3.80 -12.17
N SER A 62 12.48 -5.05 -11.93
CA SER A 62 11.86 -5.92 -12.94
C SER A 62 10.41 -5.60 -13.19
N LEU A 63 9.65 -5.27 -12.11
CA LEU A 63 8.23 -4.97 -12.19
C LEU A 63 7.84 -3.93 -11.14
N MET A 64 6.99 -2.98 -11.54
CA MET A 64 6.28 -2.05 -10.65
C MET A 64 4.80 -2.41 -10.57
N VAL A 65 4.23 -2.42 -9.37
CA VAL A 65 2.78 -2.51 -9.17
C VAL A 65 2.22 -1.11 -9.04
N LEU A 66 1.50 -0.67 -10.06
CA LEU A 66 0.99 0.68 -10.18
C LEU A 66 -0.29 0.88 -9.37
N SER A 67 -0.46 2.04 -8.80
CA SER A 67 -1.71 2.46 -8.15
C SER A 67 -1.97 3.95 -8.39
N ASN A 68 -3.20 4.43 -8.15
CA ASN A 68 -3.41 5.86 -7.91
C ASN A 68 -3.56 6.08 -6.41
N PRO A 69 -2.65 6.84 -5.75
CA PRO A 69 -2.58 6.88 -4.28
C PRO A 69 -3.77 7.56 -3.63
N LEU A 70 -4.44 8.46 -4.36
CA LEU A 70 -5.57 9.24 -3.86
C LEU A 70 -6.93 8.68 -4.29
N GLY A 71 -6.94 7.72 -5.22
CA GLY A 71 -8.16 7.08 -5.69
C GLY A 71 -9.21 8.10 -6.13
N THR A 72 -10.41 7.96 -5.60
CA THR A 72 -11.54 8.85 -5.88
C THR A 72 -11.74 9.97 -4.85
N ARG A 73 -10.72 10.24 -4.01
CA ARG A 73 -10.80 11.28 -2.99
C ARG A 73 -11.23 12.63 -3.58
N GLY A 74 -12.16 13.31 -2.93
CA GLY A 74 -12.71 14.59 -3.39
C GLY A 74 -13.86 14.46 -4.39
N PHE A 75 -14.21 13.23 -4.78
CA PHE A 75 -15.37 12.92 -5.62
C PHE A 75 -16.37 12.07 -4.84
N ALA A 76 -17.65 12.13 -5.20
CA ALA A 76 -18.72 11.38 -4.53
C ALA A 76 -19.75 10.84 -5.54
N GLY A 77 -20.55 9.85 -5.12
CA GLY A 77 -21.63 9.27 -5.91
C GLY A 77 -21.18 8.81 -7.30
N SER A 78 -21.96 9.12 -8.33
CA SER A 78 -21.68 8.70 -9.71
C SER A 78 -20.33 9.17 -10.24
N ASP A 79 -19.84 10.34 -9.83
CA ASP A 79 -18.57 10.88 -10.31
C ASP A 79 -17.39 10.06 -9.76
N ALA A 80 -17.44 9.68 -8.49
CA ALA A 80 -16.44 8.79 -7.87
C ALA A 80 -16.44 7.41 -8.55
N ASN A 81 -17.63 6.85 -8.80
CA ASN A 81 -17.80 5.53 -9.41
C ASN A 81 -17.23 5.51 -10.85
N GLN A 82 -17.59 6.49 -11.66
CA GLN A 82 -17.09 6.62 -13.02
C GLN A 82 -15.59 6.91 -13.06
N LEU A 83 -15.07 7.69 -12.11
CA LEU A 83 -13.64 7.95 -12.03
C LEU A 83 -12.86 6.66 -11.72
N ALA A 84 -13.30 5.88 -10.72
CA ALA A 84 -12.70 4.60 -10.41
C ALA A 84 -12.68 3.66 -11.61
N GLN A 85 -13.80 3.53 -12.32
CA GLN A 85 -13.89 2.69 -13.52
C GLN A 85 -12.92 3.12 -14.62
N ARG A 86 -12.81 4.43 -14.90
CA ARG A 86 -11.86 4.94 -15.91
C ARG A 86 -10.42 4.68 -15.51
N MET A 87 -10.05 4.99 -14.26
CA MET A 87 -8.70 4.72 -13.75
C MET A 87 -8.33 3.24 -13.84
N ASN A 88 -9.25 2.35 -13.46
CA ASN A 88 -9.00 0.92 -13.50
C ASN A 88 -8.90 0.37 -14.94
N ASN A 89 -9.65 0.92 -15.88
CA ASN A 89 -9.49 0.60 -17.31
C ASN A 89 -8.11 1.02 -17.85
N GLU A 90 -7.64 2.22 -17.46
CA GLU A 90 -6.32 2.72 -17.85
C GLU A 90 -5.20 1.85 -17.25
N LEU A 91 -5.31 1.48 -15.97
CA LEU A 91 -4.36 0.56 -15.31
C LEU A 91 -4.35 -0.82 -15.98
N ALA A 92 -5.52 -1.39 -16.29
CA ALA A 92 -5.62 -2.68 -16.95
C ALA A 92 -5.00 -2.64 -18.37
N ALA A 93 -5.20 -1.55 -19.10
CA ALA A 93 -4.59 -1.35 -20.42
C ALA A 93 -3.05 -1.30 -20.32
N MET A 94 -2.48 -0.63 -19.31
CA MET A 94 -1.04 -0.59 -19.07
C MET A 94 -0.46 -1.96 -18.73
N VAL A 95 -1.14 -2.71 -17.84
CA VAL A 95 -0.73 -4.09 -17.50
C VAL A 95 -0.79 -4.99 -18.73
N SER A 96 -1.85 -4.86 -19.55
CA SER A 96 -1.99 -5.64 -20.79
C SER A 96 -0.91 -5.31 -21.83
N ALA A 97 -0.53 -4.03 -21.95
CA ALA A 97 0.52 -3.59 -22.86
C ALA A 97 1.93 -4.03 -22.42
N HIS A 98 2.16 -4.12 -21.09
CA HIS A 98 3.47 -4.43 -20.52
C HIS A 98 3.36 -5.46 -19.36
N PRO A 99 2.86 -6.69 -19.64
CA PRO A 99 2.46 -7.64 -18.58
C PRO A 99 3.63 -8.15 -17.72
N ARG A 100 4.86 -8.03 -18.21
CA ARG A 100 6.09 -8.39 -17.48
C ARG A 100 6.76 -7.21 -16.78
N ARG A 101 6.22 -5.99 -16.95
CA ARG A 101 6.78 -4.77 -16.35
C ARG A 101 5.82 -4.13 -15.36
N PHE A 102 4.50 -4.30 -15.55
CA PHE A 102 3.50 -3.70 -14.68
C PHE A 102 2.56 -4.73 -14.06
N GLY A 103 2.29 -4.55 -12.77
CA GLY A 103 1.09 -4.97 -12.08
C GLY A 103 0.26 -3.75 -11.73
N ALA A 104 -0.95 -3.92 -11.19
CA ALA A 104 -1.74 -2.79 -10.73
C ALA A 104 -2.73 -3.12 -9.62
N PHE A 105 -2.92 -2.16 -8.71
CA PHE A 105 -3.95 -2.14 -7.69
C PHE A 105 -5.09 -1.20 -8.11
N ALA A 106 -6.31 -1.73 -8.11
CA ALA A 106 -7.51 -1.01 -8.51
C ALA A 106 -7.91 0.08 -7.52
N ALA A 107 -8.37 1.23 -8.01
CA ALA A 107 -9.03 2.24 -7.20
C ALA A 107 -10.49 1.84 -6.93
N LEU A 108 -10.96 2.09 -5.71
CA LEU A 108 -12.36 1.88 -5.31
C LEU A 108 -13.00 3.20 -4.85
N PRO A 109 -14.30 3.41 -5.08
CA PRO A 109 -15.03 4.58 -4.58
C PRO A 109 -15.43 4.40 -3.10
N LEU A 110 -14.44 4.46 -2.17
CA LEU A 110 -14.58 4.06 -0.76
C LEU A 110 -15.66 4.81 0.03
N THR A 111 -16.14 5.95 -0.43
CA THR A 111 -17.26 6.67 0.19
C THR A 111 -18.61 5.98 -0.04
N ASP A 112 -18.67 5.03 -0.99
CA ASP A 112 -19.81 4.20 -1.33
C ASP A 112 -19.38 2.71 -1.34
N VAL A 113 -19.71 2.00 -0.27
CA VAL A 113 -19.29 0.60 -0.10
C VAL A 113 -19.95 -0.34 -1.11
N GLU A 114 -21.21 -0.09 -1.48
CA GLU A 114 -21.92 -0.91 -2.47
C GLU A 114 -21.29 -0.74 -3.86
N ALA A 115 -21.03 0.49 -4.28
CA ALA A 115 -20.30 0.76 -5.51
C ALA A 115 -18.87 0.21 -5.48
N SER A 116 -18.20 0.24 -4.31
CA SER A 116 -16.88 -0.37 -4.12
C SER A 116 -16.92 -1.89 -4.32
N LEU A 117 -17.95 -2.58 -3.87
CA LEU A 117 -18.11 -4.02 -4.08
C LEU A 117 -18.33 -4.37 -5.56
N VAL A 118 -19.14 -3.58 -6.27
CA VAL A 118 -19.35 -3.75 -7.72
C VAL A 118 -18.04 -3.55 -8.49
N GLU A 119 -17.30 -2.50 -8.18
CA GLU A 119 -16.04 -2.21 -8.85
C GLU A 119 -14.93 -3.20 -8.47
N LEU A 120 -14.89 -3.68 -7.23
CA LEU A 120 -14.01 -4.75 -6.77
C LEU A 120 -14.20 -6.02 -7.60
N ASP A 121 -15.46 -6.43 -7.80
CA ASP A 121 -15.77 -7.61 -8.61
C ASP A 121 -15.29 -7.45 -10.05
N ARG A 122 -15.55 -6.29 -10.65
CA ARG A 122 -15.10 -5.96 -12.01
C ARG A 122 -13.56 -5.91 -12.12
N ALA A 123 -12.91 -5.24 -11.18
CA ALA A 123 -11.47 -5.00 -11.21
C ALA A 123 -10.65 -6.29 -11.04
N LEU A 124 -11.01 -7.13 -10.07
CA LEU A 124 -10.31 -8.39 -9.81
C LEU A 124 -10.80 -9.54 -10.72
N GLY A 125 -12.02 -9.41 -11.27
CA GLY A 125 -12.60 -10.38 -12.20
C GLY A 125 -12.22 -10.08 -13.65
N SER A 126 -13.03 -9.28 -14.35
CA SER A 126 -12.90 -9.06 -15.80
C SER A 126 -11.65 -8.26 -16.19
N LEU A 127 -11.16 -7.33 -15.34
CA LEU A 127 -9.93 -6.58 -15.61
C LEU A 127 -8.67 -7.32 -15.14
N ALA A 128 -8.82 -8.36 -14.30
CA ALA A 128 -7.74 -9.18 -13.76
C ALA A 128 -6.59 -8.36 -13.12
N LEU A 129 -6.93 -7.26 -12.43
CA LEU A 129 -5.97 -6.46 -11.65
C LEU A 129 -5.50 -7.25 -10.42
N ASP A 130 -4.34 -6.91 -9.88
CA ASP A 130 -3.59 -7.72 -8.92
C ASP A 130 -4.05 -7.55 -7.46
N GLY A 131 -4.90 -6.58 -7.19
CA GLY A 131 -5.44 -6.24 -5.88
C GLY A 131 -6.12 -4.88 -5.93
N VAL A 132 -6.32 -4.26 -4.76
CA VAL A 132 -6.96 -2.94 -4.63
C VAL A 132 -6.04 -1.96 -3.90
N CYS A 133 -6.12 -0.68 -4.26
CA CYS A 133 -5.53 0.44 -3.53
C CYS A 133 -6.63 1.13 -2.72
N LEU A 134 -6.54 1.05 -1.41
CA LEU A 134 -7.45 1.71 -0.48
C LEU A 134 -6.76 2.92 0.14
N GLN A 135 -7.52 3.97 0.41
CA GLN A 135 -7.05 5.06 1.24
C GLN A 135 -7.19 4.69 2.73
N THR A 136 -6.32 5.21 3.59
CA THR A 136 -6.37 5.01 5.05
C THR A 136 -7.69 5.40 5.68
N ASN A 137 -8.37 6.40 5.09
CA ASN A 137 -9.70 6.84 5.48
C ASN A 137 -10.52 7.30 4.28
N ALA A 138 -11.84 7.17 4.37
CA ALA A 138 -12.80 7.76 3.45
C ALA A 138 -13.59 8.84 4.20
N ASP A 139 -13.36 10.09 3.85
CA ASP A 139 -14.01 11.25 4.48
C ASP A 139 -13.88 11.33 6.01
N GLY A 140 -12.77 10.81 6.54
CA GLY A 140 -12.48 10.77 7.98
C GLY A 140 -12.93 9.50 8.68
N ALA A 141 -13.62 8.59 8.01
CA ALA A 141 -13.87 7.24 8.51
C ALA A 141 -12.66 6.36 8.22
N TYR A 142 -11.96 5.91 9.24
CA TYR A 142 -10.84 4.99 9.13
C TYR A 142 -11.30 3.56 8.81
N LEU A 143 -10.43 2.79 8.21
CA LEU A 143 -10.74 1.44 7.70
C LEU A 143 -11.23 0.44 8.76
N GLY A 144 -11.04 0.72 10.04
CA GLY A 144 -11.63 -0.06 11.14
C GLY A 144 -13.10 0.28 11.45
N ASP A 145 -13.73 1.25 10.76
CA ASP A 145 -15.15 1.56 10.92
C ASP A 145 -16.00 0.43 10.35
N GLY A 146 -17.04 0.02 11.09
CA GLY A 146 -17.93 -1.09 10.72
C GLY A 146 -18.66 -0.93 9.38
N ARG A 147 -18.74 0.29 8.83
CA ARG A 147 -19.28 0.51 7.48
C ARG A 147 -18.52 -0.23 6.40
N PHE A 148 -17.21 -0.51 6.62
CA PHE A 148 -16.35 -1.23 5.69
C PHE A 148 -16.38 -2.75 5.88
N ASP A 149 -17.11 -3.28 6.86
CA ASP A 149 -17.22 -4.74 7.08
C ASP A 149 -17.61 -5.51 5.80
N PRO A 150 -18.60 -5.07 4.98
CA PRO A 150 -18.92 -5.80 3.75
C PRO A 150 -17.76 -5.85 2.75
N LEU A 151 -17.00 -4.76 2.62
CA LEU A 151 -15.82 -4.70 1.75
C LEU A 151 -14.72 -5.65 2.24
N PHE A 152 -14.41 -5.63 3.54
CA PHE A 152 -13.38 -6.51 4.10
C PHE A 152 -13.80 -7.98 4.11
N ALA A 153 -15.08 -8.29 4.29
CA ALA A 153 -15.60 -9.64 4.13
C ALA A 153 -15.36 -10.18 2.72
N GLU A 154 -15.58 -9.36 1.69
CA GLU A 154 -15.37 -9.75 0.30
C GLU A 154 -13.89 -9.87 -0.06
N LEU A 155 -13.04 -8.94 0.43
CA LEU A 155 -11.58 -9.03 0.29
C LEU A 155 -11.04 -10.31 0.95
N ASP A 156 -11.53 -10.63 2.14
CA ASP A 156 -11.16 -11.84 2.89
C ASP A 156 -11.58 -13.13 2.17
N ARG A 157 -12.82 -13.17 1.67
CA ARG A 157 -13.34 -14.29 0.89
C ARG A 157 -12.50 -14.56 -0.37
N ARG A 158 -12.04 -13.51 -1.04
CA ARG A 158 -11.19 -13.57 -2.24
C ARG A 158 -9.72 -13.82 -1.93
N ARG A 159 -9.29 -13.70 -0.69
CA ARG A 159 -7.88 -13.64 -0.30
C ARG A 159 -7.14 -12.56 -1.08
N ALA A 160 -7.80 -11.43 -1.28
CA ALA A 160 -7.32 -10.33 -2.11
C ALA A 160 -6.20 -9.56 -1.42
N VAL A 161 -5.43 -8.81 -2.21
CA VAL A 161 -4.43 -7.86 -1.69
C VAL A 161 -5.03 -6.47 -1.64
N ALA A 162 -4.93 -5.83 -0.48
CA ALA A 162 -5.25 -4.43 -0.25
C ALA A 162 -3.96 -3.67 0.07
N PHE A 163 -3.50 -2.88 -0.87
CA PHE A 163 -2.45 -1.89 -0.70
C PHE A 163 -3.07 -0.62 -0.12
N VAL A 164 -2.64 -0.20 1.07
CA VAL A 164 -3.30 0.89 1.78
C VAL A 164 -2.39 2.11 1.83
N HIS A 165 -2.79 3.15 1.10
CA HIS A 165 -2.03 4.38 0.96
C HIS A 165 -2.62 5.49 1.85
N PRO A 166 -1.79 6.25 2.58
CA PRO A 166 -2.24 7.35 3.42
C PRO A 166 -2.80 8.51 2.62
N VAL A 167 -3.74 9.21 3.25
CA VAL A 167 -4.24 10.50 2.79
C VAL A 167 -4.21 11.48 3.97
N ALA A 168 -3.96 12.75 3.72
CA ALA A 168 -3.96 13.74 4.78
C ALA A 168 -5.36 13.81 5.43
N PRO A 169 -5.45 13.69 6.77
CA PRO A 169 -6.74 13.77 7.45
C PRO A 169 -7.31 15.20 7.37
N LYS A 170 -8.64 15.34 7.37
CA LYS A 170 -9.31 16.66 7.20
C LYS A 170 -8.84 17.71 8.21
N PHE A 171 -8.53 17.31 9.45
CA PHE A 171 -8.09 18.23 10.49
C PHE A 171 -6.65 18.76 10.28
N GLN A 172 -5.86 18.14 9.41
CA GLN A 172 -4.46 18.54 9.19
C GLN A 172 -4.34 20.01 8.73
N ALA A 173 -5.26 20.48 7.89
CA ALA A 173 -5.27 21.86 7.43
C ALA A 173 -5.39 22.88 8.59
N SER A 174 -6.02 22.51 9.70
CA SER A 174 -6.16 23.38 10.88
C SER A 174 -4.91 23.45 11.76
N ILE A 175 -3.93 22.56 11.55
CA ILE A 175 -2.69 22.53 12.35
C ILE A 175 -1.69 23.58 11.85
N GLY A 176 -1.73 23.95 10.57
CA GLY A 176 -0.92 25.03 10.01
C GLY A 176 0.59 24.76 9.97
N LEU A 177 1.01 23.50 9.75
CA LEU A 177 2.41 23.15 9.65
C LEU A 177 3.05 23.71 8.36
N PRO A 178 4.32 24.21 8.41
CA PRO A 178 4.97 24.86 7.28
C PRO A 178 5.59 23.87 6.27
N PHE A 179 5.11 22.66 6.19
CA PHE A 179 5.61 21.61 5.29
C PHE A 179 4.47 20.71 4.79
N SER A 180 4.77 19.96 3.71
CA SER A 180 3.80 19.05 3.10
C SER A 180 3.33 17.96 4.05
N PRO A 181 2.03 17.62 4.05
CA PRO A 181 1.49 16.48 4.80
C PRO A 181 2.22 15.16 4.54
N GLY A 182 2.76 14.96 3.35
CA GLY A 182 3.51 13.76 2.99
C GLY A 182 4.76 13.52 3.85
N ILE A 183 5.30 14.56 4.47
CA ILE A 183 6.51 14.44 5.32
C ILE A 183 6.18 13.76 6.66
N MET A 184 5.02 14.01 7.23
CA MET A 184 4.68 13.56 8.58
C MET A 184 3.28 12.94 8.67
N GLU A 185 2.25 13.65 8.18
CA GLU A 185 0.86 13.23 8.39
C GLU A 185 0.54 11.89 7.72
N PHE A 186 1.18 11.57 6.59
CA PHE A 186 0.99 10.27 5.94
C PHE A 186 1.45 9.12 6.84
N MET A 187 2.54 9.29 7.57
CA MET A 187 3.01 8.28 8.53
C MET A 187 2.01 8.10 9.68
N PHE A 188 1.50 9.21 10.22
CA PHE A 188 0.50 9.16 11.28
C PHE A 188 -0.85 8.65 10.80
N ASP A 189 -1.24 8.94 9.56
CA ASP A 189 -2.52 8.46 9.03
C ASP A 189 -2.50 6.95 8.75
N THR A 190 -1.38 6.41 8.21
CA THR A 190 -1.15 4.95 8.15
C THR A 190 -1.24 4.33 9.55
N THR A 191 -0.63 4.97 10.55
CA THR A 191 -0.68 4.50 11.94
C THR A 191 -2.11 4.44 12.48
N ARG A 192 -2.91 5.49 12.24
CA ARG A 192 -4.32 5.54 12.66
C ARG A 192 -5.15 4.46 11.97
N ALA A 193 -4.93 4.23 10.67
CA ALA A 193 -5.64 3.20 9.93
C ALA A 193 -5.33 1.80 10.47
N VAL A 194 -4.06 1.45 10.66
CA VAL A 194 -3.65 0.16 11.24
C VAL A 194 -4.22 0.01 12.66
N ALA A 195 -4.08 1.04 13.51
CA ALA A 195 -4.64 1.02 14.86
C ALA A 195 -6.16 0.81 14.83
N SER A 196 -6.89 1.50 13.95
CA SER A 196 -8.34 1.35 13.85
C SER A 196 -8.74 -0.07 13.44
N MET A 197 -8.01 -0.71 12.52
CA MET A 197 -8.23 -2.09 12.08
C MET A 197 -8.01 -3.10 13.21
N VAL A 198 -6.98 -2.89 14.02
CA VAL A 198 -6.66 -3.76 15.16
C VAL A 198 -7.70 -3.57 16.27
N PHE A 199 -7.86 -2.34 16.75
CA PHE A 199 -8.69 -2.06 17.93
C PHE A 199 -10.20 -2.21 17.70
N SER A 200 -10.69 -2.14 16.47
CA SER A 200 -12.07 -2.52 16.12
C SER A 200 -12.28 -4.04 16.05
N GLY A 201 -11.20 -4.83 16.12
CA GLY A 201 -11.23 -6.27 15.89
C GLY A 201 -11.44 -6.67 14.41
N MET A 202 -11.44 -5.71 13.48
CA MET A 202 -11.63 -6.00 12.07
C MET A 202 -10.49 -6.88 11.52
N ARG A 203 -9.25 -6.61 11.90
CA ARG A 203 -8.11 -7.44 11.51
C ARG A 203 -8.23 -8.88 12.05
N SER A 204 -8.76 -9.04 13.25
CA SER A 204 -9.02 -10.37 13.84
C SER A 204 -10.16 -11.13 13.15
N ARG A 205 -11.20 -10.42 12.65
CA ARG A 205 -12.32 -11.04 11.92
C ARG A 205 -11.94 -11.46 10.51
N TYR A 206 -11.17 -10.62 9.80
CA TYR A 206 -10.80 -10.82 8.40
C TYR A 206 -9.30 -11.08 8.30
N ARG A 207 -8.90 -12.36 8.30
CA ARG A 207 -7.49 -12.79 8.39
C ARG A 207 -6.90 -13.25 7.07
N ASN A 208 -7.76 -13.56 6.08
CA ASN A 208 -7.31 -14.21 4.85
C ASN A 208 -6.87 -13.21 3.78
N PHE A 209 -7.34 -11.94 3.82
CA PHE A 209 -6.85 -10.94 2.89
C PHE A 209 -5.48 -10.39 3.33
N THR A 210 -4.69 -9.96 2.36
CA THR A 210 -3.40 -9.32 2.59
C THR A 210 -3.59 -7.81 2.74
N TYR A 211 -3.12 -7.24 3.83
CA TYR A 211 -3.07 -5.79 4.02
C TYR A 211 -1.60 -5.34 3.91
N ILE A 212 -1.26 -4.54 2.90
CA ILE A 212 0.05 -3.90 2.78
C ILE A 212 -0.05 -2.51 3.40
N ALA A 213 0.59 -2.33 4.55
CA ALA A 213 0.73 -1.05 5.24
C ALA A 213 1.95 -0.31 4.66
N THR A 214 1.68 0.80 3.98
CA THR A 214 2.70 1.57 3.28
C THR A 214 3.64 2.32 4.23
N HIS A 215 4.78 2.77 3.69
CA HIS A 215 5.77 3.59 4.39
C HIS A 215 6.26 2.94 5.70
N GLY A 216 6.61 1.65 5.65
CA GLY A 216 7.06 0.91 6.83
C GLY A 216 5.99 0.76 7.92
N GLY A 217 4.71 0.96 7.58
CA GLY A 217 3.62 0.98 8.55
C GLY A 217 3.53 2.29 9.35
N GLY A 218 4.14 3.37 8.86
CA GLY A 218 4.17 4.65 9.55
C GLY A 218 4.94 4.60 10.87
N THR A 219 4.30 4.95 11.98
CA THR A 219 4.90 4.88 13.33
C THR A 219 4.54 3.60 14.09
N ILE A 220 3.85 2.65 13.47
CA ILE A 220 3.45 1.38 14.10
C ILE A 220 4.64 0.62 14.69
N PRO A 221 5.80 0.46 14.01
CA PRO A 221 6.93 -0.25 14.60
C PRO A 221 7.41 0.33 15.93
N TYR A 222 7.35 1.65 16.09
CA TYR A 222 7.68 2.34 17.34
C TYR A 222 6.59 2.19 18.41
N LEU A 223 5.30 2.21 18.02
CA LEU A 223 4.17 2.21 18.93
C LEU A 223 3.62 0.81 19.28
N ALA A 224 4.10 -0.24 18.62
CA ALA A 224 3.53 -1.58 18.71
C ALA A 224 3.41 -2.10 20.15
N GLU A 225 4.46 -1.95 20.96
CA GLU A 225 4.44 -2.40 22.34
C GLU A 225 3.53 -1.53 23.21
N ARG A 226 3.49 -0.22 22.97
CA ARG A 226 2.55 0.68 23.63
C ARG A 226 1.09 0.29 23.36
N PHE A 227 0.77 -0.08 22.13
CA PHE A 227 -0.57 -0.57 21.78
C PHE A 227 -0.94 -1.84 22.53
N ALA A 228 0.03 -2.74 22.71
CA ALA A 228 -0.19 -3.99 23.41
C ALA A 228 -0.33 -3.81 24.94
N THR A 229 0.46 -2.92 25.56
CA THR A 229 0.56 -2.81 27.01
C THR A 229 -0.34 -1.72 27.61
N ASP A 230 -0.45 -0.55 26.97
CA ASP A 230 -1.16 0.60 27.55
C ASP A 230 -2.67 0.59 27.26
N ASN A 231 -3.16 -0.33 26.42
CA ASN A 231 -4.59 -0.48 26.13
C ASN A 231 -5.43 -1.00 27.31
N MET A 232 -4.77 -1.49 28.36
CA MET A 232 -5.43 -2.04 29.55
C MET A 232 -5.99 -0.97 30.48
N LEU A 233 -5.58 0.30 30.31
CA LEU A 233 -6.05 1.39 31.15
C LEU A 233 -7.37 1.95 30.60
N PRO A 234 -8.47 1.94 31.39
CA PRO A 234 -9.73 2.55 31.00
C PRO A 234 -9.58 4.08 31.00
N GLN A 235 -9.24 4.65 29.86
CA GLN A 235 -9.18 6.09 29.67
C GLN A 235 -10.39 6.56 28.84
N GLY A 236 -11.13 7.55 29.34
CA GLY A 236 -12.19 8.22 28.58
C GLY A 236 -13.35 7.32 28.12
N GLY A 237 -13.62 6.20 28.81
CA GLY A 237 -14.69 5.28 28.40
C GLY A 237 -14.34 4.30 27.28
N TYR A 238 -13.15 4.40 26.70
CA TYR A 238 -12.70 3.46 25.69
C TYR A 238 -12.21 2.16 26.34
N ARG A 239 -12.81 1.04 25.93
CA ARG A 239 -12.35 -0.30 26.32
C ARG A 239 -11.95 -1.05 25.06
N VAL A 240 -10.71 -1.52 25.01
CA VAL A 240 -10.25 -2.48 23.99
C VAL A 240 -10.38 -3.87 24.61
N ALA A 241 -11.24 -4.70 24.01
CA ALA A 241 -11.52 -6.06 24.49
C ALA A 241 -10.49 -7.09 24.00
N MET A 242 -9.27 -6.66 23.66
CA MET A 242 -8.23 -7.54 23.12
C MET A 242 -7.10 -7.71 24.13
N SER A 243 -6.54 -8.93 24.19
CA SER A 243 -5.33 -9.18 24.97
C SER A 243 -4.10 -8.55 24.29
N ALA A 244 -3.05 -8.31 25.08
CA ALA A 244 -1.76 -7.83 24.55
C ALA A 244 -1.22 -8.73 23.44
N ASP A 245 -1.35 -10.05 23.61
CA ASP A 245 -0.87 -11.02 22.63
C ASP A 245 -1.72 -11.04 21.34
N ASP A 246 -3.03 -10.81 21.43
CA ASP A 246 -3.88 -10.64 20.26
C ASP A 246 -3.48 -9.40 19.44
N ILE A 247 -3.20 -8.29 20.14
CA ILE A 247 -2.75 -7.06 19.48
C ILE A 247 -1.40 -7.27 18.81
N ARG A 248 -0.42 -7.87 19.49
CA ARG A 248 0.89 -8.19 18.89
C ARG A 248 0.75 -9.09 17.67
N ARG A 249 -0.09 -10.13 17.77
CA ARG A 249 -0.37 -11.05 16.67
C ARG A 249 -0.98 -10.32 15.47
N ASP A 250 -1.98 -9.47 15.70
CA ASP A 250 -2.66 -8.75 14.65
C ASP A 250 -1.73 -7.71 14.00
N LEU A 251 -0.92 -6.97 14.76
CA LEU A 251 0.09 -6.05 14.23
C LEU A 251 1.15 -6.78 13.38
N ARG A 252 1.59 -7.96 13.78
CA ARG A 252 2.56 -8.78 13.01
C ARG A 252 1.98 -9.39 11.74
N SER A 253 0.66 -9.41 11.60
CA SER A 253 -0.02 -10.00 10.44
C SER A 253 -0.11 -9.09 9.22
N PHE A 254 0.25 -7.81 9.35
CA PHE A 254 0.34 -6.88 8.22
C PHE A 254 1.61 -7.16 7.40
N ILE A 255 1.51 -6.84 6.12
CA ILE A 255 2.68 -6.72 5.25
C ILE A 255 3.10 -5.25 5.27
N PHE A 256 4.40 -4.99 5.20
CA PHE A 256 4.96 -3.64 5.23
C PHE A 256 5.85 -3.43 4.01
N ASP A 257 5.71 -2.30 3.33
CA ASP A 257 6.70 -1.92 2.34
C ASP A 257 7.86 -1.11 2.97
N LEU A 258 8.95 -0.96 2.24
CA LEU A 258 10.11 -0.19 2.72
C LEU A 258 10.13 1.26 2.23
N THR A 259 9.05 1.73 1.63
CA THR A 259 8.95 3.13 1.19
C THR A 259 9.20 4.07 2.36
N SER A 260 10.13 5.01 2.18
CA SER A 260 10.51 5.99 3.21
C SER A 260 10.99 5.41 4.56
N ALA A 261 11.14 4.09 4.68
CA ALA A 261 11.59 3.37 5.88
C ALA A 261 12.97 2.69 5.65
N THR A 262 13.86 3.34 4.89
CA THR A 262 15.14 2.77 4.44
C THR A 262 16.32 3.02 5.38
N SER A 263 16.17 3.88 6.39
CA SER A 263 17.24 4.11 7.37
C SER A 263 17.49 2.88 8.25
N ALA A 264 18.70 2.71 8.73
CA ALA A 264 19.05 1.60 9.63
C ALA A 264 18.13 1.53 10.87
N GLY A 265 17.77 2.69 11.43
CA GLY A 265 16.85 2.75 12.58
C GLY A 265 15.42 2.35 12.23
N SER A 266 14.90 2.80 11.08
CA SER A 266 13.56 2.43 10.62
C SER A 266 13.45 0.94 10.32
N ILE A 267 14.45 0.38 9.61
CA ILE A 267 14.51 -1.06 9.31
C ILE A 267 14.62 -1.88 10.58
N ALA A 268 15.46 -1.46 11.55
CA ALA A 268 15.60 -2.17 12.82
C ALA A 268 14.29 -2.20 13.62
N ALA A 269 13.58 -1.08 13.70
CA ALA A 269 12.28 -1.00 14.35
C ALA A 269 11.25 -1.90 13.64
N LEU A 270 11.19 -1.86 12.32
CA LEU A 270 10.30 -2.70 11.53
C LEU A 270 10.62 -4.19 11.71
N ARG A 271 11.90 -4.58 11.71
CA ARG A 271 12.33 -5.97 11.91
C ARG A 271 12.05 -6.49 13.34
N ALA A 272 12.02 -5.61 14.32
CA ALA A 272 11.59 -5.97 15.68
C ALA A 272 10.09 -6.33 15.74
N LEU A 273 9.27 -5.72 14.87
CA LEU A 273 7.84 -5.99 14.77
C LEU A 273 7.52 -7.15 13.83
N ALA A 274 8.06 -7.11 12.60
CA ALA A 274 7.64 -7.95 11.48
C ALA A 274 8.71 -8.98 11.08
N PRO A 275 8.33 -10.24 10.77
CA PRO A 275 9.24 -11.20 10.14
C PRO A 275 9.65 -10.71 8.74
N ALA A 276 10.80 -11.19 8.23
CA ALA A 276 11.30 -10.80 6.91
C ALA A 276 10.30 -11.08 5.79
N ASP A 277 9.57 -12.18 5.90
CA ASP A 277 8.55 -12.60 4.91
C ASP A 277 7.37 -11.62 4.81
N ASN A 278 7.18 -10.76 5.79
CA ASN A 278 6.13 -9.75 5.79
C ASN A 278 6.64 -8.35 5.36
N ILE A 279 7.82 -8.28 4.76
CA ILE A 279 8.37 -7.02 4.25
C ILE A 279 8.58 -7.14 2.75
N VAL A 280 8.23 -6.08 2.00
CA VAL A 280 8.33 -6.00 0.54
C VAL A 280 9.02 -4.69 0.13
N MET A 281 9.59 -4.65 -1.08
CA MET A 281 10.15 -3.43 -1.66
C MET A 281 9.06 -2.46 -2.08
N GLY A 282 9.32 -1.15 -1.86
CA GLY A 282 8.49 -0.05 -2.31
C GLY A 282 9.31 1.23 -2.39
N PHE A 283 9.08 2.06 -3.43
CA PHE A 283 9.90 3.26 -3.68
C PHE A 283 9.11 4.55 -3.86
N ASP A 284 7.79 4.49 -4.03
CA ASP A 284 6.91 5.66 -4.15
C ASP A 284 7.19 6.52 -5.41
N TYR A 285 7.62 5.89 -6.51
CA TYR A 285 7.76 6.58 -7.80
C TYR A 285 6.36 6.92 -8.37
N PRO A 286 6.11 8.13 -8.93
CA PRO A 286 7.03 9.25 -9.17
C PRO A 286 7.05 10.30 -8.04
N MET A 287 6.36 10.06 -6.91
CA MET A 287 6.35 11.02 -5.78
C MET A 287 7.74 11.15 -5.18
N ARG A 288 8.54 10.10 -5.23
CA ARG A 288 9.97 10.11 -4.95
C ARG A 288 10.74 10.14 -6.26
N HIS A 289 11.71 11.06 -6.37
CA HIS A 289 12.56 11.16 -7.55
C HIS A 289 13.33 9.86 -7.79
N ARG A 290 13.43 9.45 -9.08
CA ARG A 290 14.12 8.22 -9.50
C ARG A 290 15.55 8.08 -8.97
N GLU A 291 16.29 9.21 -8.82
CA GLU A 291 17.64 9.24 -8.26
C GLU A 291 17.68 8.78 -6.80
N LYS A 292 16.61 8.99 -6.05
CA LYS A 292 16.49 8.56 -4.66
C LYS A 292 16.17 7.06 -4.50
N ILE A 293 15.78 6.39 -5.56
CA ILE A 293 15.53 4.95 -5.54
C ILE A 293 16.84 4.20 -5.33
N ALA A 294 17.89 4.56 -6.09
CA ALA A 294 19.21 3.93 -5.96
C ALA A 294 19.80 4.10 -4.56
N GLU A 295 19.66 5.32 -3.96
CA GLU A 295 20.10 5.57 -2.58
C GLU A 295 19.33 4.68 -1.58
N ALA A 296 17.99 4.65 -1.70
CA ALA A 296 17.12 3.84 -0.84
C ALA A 296 17.46 2.35 -0.92
N LEU A 297 17.66 1.84 -2.14
CA LEU A 297 18.05 0.46 -2.37
C LEU A 297 19.41 0.15 -1.73
N ALA A 298 20.39 1.03 -1.91
CA ALA A 298 21.70 0.86 -1.31
C ALA A 298 21.65 0.87 0.24
N ASP A 299 20.80 1.69 0.84
CA ASP A 299 20.60 1.72 2.30
C ASP A 299 19.94 0.43 2.81
N ILE A 300 18.94 -0.08 2.09
CA ILE A 300 18.28 -1.35 2.41
C ILE A 300 19.28 -2.50 2.35
N LEU A 301 20.03 -2.62 1.25
CA LEU A 301 20.99 -3.72 1.04
C LEU A 301 22.16 -3.70 2.02
N ARG A 302 22.51 -2.53 2.55
CA ARG A 302 23.58 -2.37 3.56
C ARG A 302 23.08 -2.44 5.00
N SER A 303 21.77 -2.55 5.21
CA SER A 303 21.21 -2.53 6.57
C SER A 303 21.65 -3.75 7.39
N PRO A 304 22.26 -3.55 8.58
CA PRO A 304 22.65 -4.67 9.45
C PRO A 304 21.45 -5.46 10.02
N SER A 305 20.24 -4.89 9.89
CA SER A 305 18.98 -5.53 10.35
C SER A 305 18.35 -6.44 9.30
N ILE A 306 18.93 -6.54 8.10
CA ILE A 306 18.52 -7.47 7.03
C ILE A 306 19.61 -8.50 6.84
N ALA A 307 19.31 -9.78 7.11
CA ALA A 307 20.24 -10.85 6.83
C ALA A 307 20.34 -11.09 5.30
N ASN A 308 21.52 -11.47 4.82
CA ASN A 308 21.71 -11.79 3.40
C ASN A 308 20.73 -12.86 2.91
N ALA A 309 20.37 -13.82 3.77
CA ALA A 309 19.39 -14.87 3.46
C ALA A 309 17.97 -14.34 3.24
N ASP A 310 17.62 -13.16 3.78
CA ASP A 310 16.30 -12.54 3.62
C ASP A 310 16.18 -11.72 2.31
N LEU A 311 17.31 -11.33 1.69
CA LEU A 311 17.34 -10.48 0.52
C LEU A 311 16.54 -11.01 -0.69
N PRO A 312 16.62 -12.29 -1.07
CA PRO A 312 15.81 -12.80 -2.18
C PRO A 312 14.31 -12.69 -1.92
N GLY A 313 13.87 -12.97 -0.68
CA GLY A 313 12.50 -12.79 -0.25
C GLY A 313 12.08 -11.33 -0.37
N LEU A 314 12.89 -10.43 0.19
CA LEU A 314 12.63 -8.99 0.23
C LEU A 314 12.56 -8.36 -1.17
N CYS A 315 13.52 -8.70 -2.04
CA CYS A 315 13.59 -8.14 -3.40
C CYS A 315 12.42 -8.56 -4.27
N CYS A 316 12.02 -9.83 -4.26
CA CYS A 316 10.94 -10.31 -5.12
C CYS A 316 10.09 -11.44 -4.53
N GLY A 317 10.66 -12.39 -3.80
CA GLY A 317 9.97 -13.61 -3.37
C GLY A 317 8.71 -13.34 -2.57
N ASN A 318 8.75 -12.38 -1.63
CA ASN A 318 7.60 -12.00 -0.81
C ASN A 318 6.50 -11.39 -1.68
N ALA A 319 6.83 -10.47 -2.60
CA ALA A 319 5.86 -9.87 -3.52
C ALA A 319 5.22 -10.92 -4.43
N LEU A 320 5.99 -11.86 -4.98
CA LEU A 320 5.48 -12.95 -5.82
C LEU A 320 4.52 -13.89 -5.05
N ARG A 321 4.83 -14.18 -3.80
CA ARG A 321 3.96 -14.96 -2.92
C ARG A 321 2.61 -14.25 -2.68
N LEU A 322 2.63 -12.94 -2.52
CA LEU A 322 1.43 -12.13 -2.26
C LEU A 322 0.61 -11.86 -3.53
N LEU A 323 1.25 -11.81 -4.69
CA LEU A 323 0.67 -11.42 -5.98
C LEU A 323 0.76 -12.58 -7.00
N PRO A 324 -0.03 -13.64 -6.85
CA PRO A 324 0.05 -14.82 -7.71
C PRO A 324 -0.28 -14.53 -9.19
N THR A 325 -1.04 -13.48 -9.47
CA THR A 325 -1.29 -13.00 -10.84
C THR A 325 -0.02 -12.45 -11.48
N VAL A 326 0.76 -11.65 -10.75
CA VAL A 326 2.09 -11.17 -11.17
C VAL A 326 3.03 -12.37 -11.39
N ALA A 327 3.09 -13.29 -10.42
CA ALA A 327 3.94 -14.47 -10.54
C ALA A 327 3.66 -15.27 -11.82
N ARG A 328 2.38 -15.48 -12.17
CA ARG A 328 2.00 -16.18 -13.42
C ARG A 328 2.41 -15.44 -14.70
N ARG A 329 2.46 -14.09 -14.69
CA ARG A 329 2.88 -13.29 -15.86
C ARG A 329 4.39 -13.26 -16.04
N LEU A 330 5.16 -13.47 -14.99
CA LEU A 330 6.63 -13.48 -15.05
C LEU A 330 7.20 -14.85 -15.45
N ASN A 331 6.48 -15.95 -15.15
CA ASN A 331 6.79 -17.30 -15.61
C ASN A 331 6.38 -17.49 -17.09
#